data_a1f6fd58af5e0a6b92a510d6539b3dbf
#
_entry.id   a1f6fd58af5e0a6b92a510d6539b3dbf
#
_cell.length_a   1.000
_cell.length_b   1.000
_cell.length_c   1.000
_cell.angle_alpha   90.00
_cell.angle_beta   90.00
_cell.angle_gamma   90.00
#
_symmetry.space_group_name_H-M   'P 1'
#
loop_
_entity.id
_entity.type
_entity.pdbx_description
1 polymer ?
#
loop_
_entity_poly.entity_id
_entity_poly.type
_entity_poly.pdbx_seq_one_letter_code
_entity_poly.pdbx_strand_id
1 'polypeptide(L)'
;NAAVHHPGFRHAGPTRREIGVSTLFNVLGPLCNPARPEASAVGVADLARVPLIVGVFQTRGATALVYRGDDGIDKLTTTGHSHIWEVTAGAVQEHDIDPVELGIPRAAIEDIVGDEPERNAEAIRAVLAGERGPHRDVILLNTAAGLAAYELWRRPEERFVPLRERLATQLRRAEGVVDSGLAAARLEAWAAATQRS
;
A
#
# COMPACT_ATOMS: atom_id res chain seq x y z
N ASN A 1 11.83 -2.74 11.16
CA ASN A 1 11.33 -3.30 12.41
C ASN A 1 11.29 -2.20 13.47
N ALA A 2 10.08 -1.88 13.99
CA ALA A 2 9.88 -0.81 14.98
C ALA A 2 10.68 -1.05 16.28
N ALA A 3 10.84 -2.28 16.70
CA ALA A 3 11.61 -2.61 17.91
C ALA A 3 13.08 -2.20 17.81
N VAL A 4 13.64 -2.22 16.61
CA VAL A 4 15.04 -1.83 16.36
C VAL A 4 15.18 -0.32 16.18
N HIS A 5 14.34 0.29 15.34
CA HIS A 5 14.49 1.69 14.95
C HIS A 5 13.76 2.68 15.86
N HIS A 6 12.77 2.22 16.62
CA HIS A 6 11.98 3.00 17.56
C HIS A 6 11.86 2.27 18.91
N PRO A 7 12.96 2.09 19.64
CA PRO A 7 12.96 1.29 20.88
C PRO A 7 12.00 1.84 21.94
N GLY A 8 11.70 3.14 21.91
CA GLY A 8 10.69 3.77 22.77
C GLY A 8 9.27 3.21 22.61
N PHE A 9 8.92 2.66 21.45
CA PHE A 9 7.58 2.08 21.22
C PHE A 9 7.29 0.87 22.11
N ARG A 10 8.31 0.18 22.60
CA ARG A 10 8.16 -0.91 23.58
C ARG A 10 7.44 -0.50 24.86
N HIS A 11 7.61 0.74 25.27
CA HIS A 11 6.99 1.27 26.50
C HIS A 11 5.49 1.54 26.32
N ALA A 12 5.03 1.79 25.10
CA ALA A 12 3.62 1.97 24.79
C ALA A 12 2.86 0.64 24.61
N GLY A 13 3.57 -0.46 24.35
CA GLY A 13 2.98 -1.76 24.05
C GLY A 13 2.06 -2.32 25.15
N PRO A 14 2.49 -2.37 26.44
CA PRO A 14 1.63 -2.82 27.54
C PRO A 14 0.37 -1.98 27.67
N THR A 15 0.51 -0.65 27.73
CA THR A 15 -0.61 0.29 27.87
C THR A 15 -1.60 0.18 26.71
N ARG A 16 -1.13 0.01 25.48
CA ARG A 16 -2.01 -0.21 24.31
C ARG A 16 -2.85 -1.48 24.43
N ARG A 17 -2.26 -2.56 24.92
CA ARG A 17 -3.00 -3.82 25.16
C ARG A 17 -4.04 -3.68 26.26
N GLU A 18 -3.70 -2.95 27.32
CA GLU A 18 -4.59 -2.72 28.45
C GLU A 18 -5.78 -1.82 28.08
N ILE A 19 -5.52 -0.75 27.32
CA ILE A 19 -6.56 0.17 26.85
C ILE A 19 -7.51 -0.51 25.85
N GLY A 20 -7.02 -1.40 24.98
CA GLY A 20 -7.82 -2.18 24.03
C GLY A 20 -8.49 -1.38 22.91
N VAL A 21 -8.24 -0.09 22.77
CA VAL A 21 -8.80 0.77 21.73
C VAL A 21 -7.74 1.33 20.79
N SER A 22 -8.16 1.77 19.61
CA SER A 22 -7.28 2.42 18.64
C SER A 22 -6.69 3.72 19.22
N THR A 23 -5.38 3.87 19.11
CA THR A 23 -4.64 5.03 19.60
C THR A 23 -3.83 5.66 18.47
N LEU A 24 -3.15 6.78 18.74
CA LEU A 24 -2.24 7.43 17.79
C LEU A 24 -1.17 6.47 17.24
N PHE A 25 -0.73 5.48 18.02
CA PHE A 25 0.24 4.48 17.58
C PHE A 25 -0.25 3.62 16.41
N ASN A 26 -1.54 3.55 16.16
CA ASN A 26 -2.09 2.83 15.02
C ASN A 26 -1.80 3.53 13.68
N VAL A 27 -1.56 4.85 13.69
CA VAL A 27 -1.26 5.65 12.50
C VAL A 27 0.21 6.06 12.38
N LEU A 28 1.01 5.84 13.42
CA LEU A 28 2.42 6.23 13.41
C LEU A 28 3.29 5.34 12.52
N GLY A 29 2.89 4.08 12.26
CA GLY A 29 3.70 3.14 11.48
C GLY A 29 4.21 3.71 10.16
N PRO A 30 3.35 4.11 9.23
CA PRO A 30 3.76 4.70 7.96
C PRO A 30 4.44 6.07 8.12
N LEU A 31 4.10 6.82 9.17
CA LEU A 31 4.61 8.18 9.39
C LEU A 31 5.99 8.22 10.06
N CYS A 32 6.39 7.13 10.74
CA CYS A 32 7.65 7.02 11.47
C CYS A 32 8.67 6.10 10.78
N ASN A 33 8.58 5.93 9.46
CA ASN A 33 9.55 5.14 8.73
C ASN A 33 10.96 5.79 8.83
N PRO A 34 11.96 5.10 9.40
CA PRO A 34 13.29 5.66 9.58
C PRO A 34 14.03 5.90 8.25
N ALA A 35 13.64 5.21 7.19
CA ALA A 35 14.18 5.42 5.85
C ALA A 35 13.72 6.74 5.21
N ARG A 36 12.68 7.39 5.78
CA ARG A 36 12.12 8.66 5.28
C ARG A 36 11.90 8.64 3.76
N PRO A 37 11.10 7.70 3.23
CA PRO A 37 10.90 7.61 1.79
C PRO A 37 10.26 8.89 1.27
N GLU A 38 10.75 9.37 0.13
CA GLU A 38 10.23 10.56 -0.56
C GLU A 38 8.87 10.31 -1.20
N ALA A 39 8.58 9.05 -1.51
CA ALA A 39 7.29 8.61 -2.06
C ALA A 39 6.69 7.51 -1.18
N SER A 40 5.39 7.59 -0.95
CA SER A 40 4.66 6.63 -0.11
C SER A 40 3.30 6.27 -0.72
N ALA A 41 2.88 5.03 -0.51
CA ALA A 41 1.51 4.56 -0.75
C ALA A 41 0.99 4.01 0.58
N VAL A 42 -0.07 4.60 1.11
CA VAL A 42 -0.53 4.35 2.48
C VAL A 42 -2.03 4.11 2.51
N GLY A 43 -2.42 2.91 2.85
CA GLY A 43 -3.82 2.58 3.11
C GLY A 43 -4.25 2.95 4.53
N VAL A 44 -5.49 3.41 4.67
CA VAL A 44 -6.05 3.90 5.94
C VAL A 44 -7.47 3.39 6.11
N ALA A 45 -7.69 2.44 7.02
CA ALA A 45 -9.02 1.90 7.27
C ALA A 45 -9.97 2.90 7.98
N ASP A 46 -9.45 3.70 8.91
CA ASP A 46 -10.22 4.69 9.67
C ASP A 46 -10.26 6.03 8.93
N LEU A 47 -11.39 6.36 8.31
CA LEU A 47 -11.58 7.61 7.56
C LEU A 47 -11.26 8.86 8.40
N ALA A 48 -11.55 8.84 9.70
CA ALA A 48 -11.25 9.97 10.60
C ALA A 48 -9.74 10.24 10.74
N ARG A 49 -8.89 9.29 10.37
CA ARG A 49 -7.43 9.42 10.42
C ARG A 49 -6.82 9.95 9.14
N VAL A 50 -7.55 9.92 8.04
CA VAL A 50 -7.05 10.37 6.73
C VAL A 50 -6.54 11.81 6.75
N PRO A 51 -7.28 12.81 7.29
CA PRO A 51 -6.80 14.19 7.30
C PRO A 51 -5.48 14.36 8.05
N LEU A 52 -5.28 13.60 9.13
CA LEU A 52 -4.04 13.62 9.90
C LEU A 52 -2.85 13.11 9.05
N ILE A 53 -3.04 11.98 8.39
CA ILE A 53 -1.98 11.33 7.58
C ILE A 53 -1.64 12.20 6.37
N VAL A 54 -2.64 12.68 5.66
CA VAL A 54 -2.50 13.61 4.53
C VAL A 54 -1.77 14.87 4.96
N GLY A 55 -2.19 15.50 6.08
CA GLY A 55 -1.56 16.72 6.61
C GLY A 55 -0.09 16.53 6.97
N VAL A 56 0.31 15.36 7.47
CA VAL A 56 1.72 15.06 7.74
C VAL A 56 2.54 14.99 6.45
N PHE A 57 2.05 14.34 5.39
CA PHE A 57 2.74 14.29 4.11
C PHE A 57 2.82 15.68 3.46
N GLN A 58 1.74 16.47 3.53
CA GLN A 58 1.75 17.87 3.07
C GLN A 58 2.82 18.70 3.77
N THR A 59 2.84 18.65 5.11
CA THR A 59 3.79 19.43 5.93
C THR A 59 5.23 19.02 5.66
N ARG A 60 5.48 17.76 5.33
CA ARG A 60 6.82 17.25 4.98
C ARG A 60 7.22 17.55 3.55
N GLY A 61 6.31 18.02 2.71
CA GLY A 61 6.54 18.18 1.27
C GLY A 61 6.78 16.85 0.55
N ALA A 62 6.41 15.72 1.17
CA ALA A 62 6.60 14.40 0.60
C ALA A 62 5.49 14.06 -0.40
N THR A 63 5.79 13.17 -1.35
CA THR A 63 4.79 12.64 -2.28
C THR A 63 4.11 11.42 -1.68
N ALA A 64 2.77 11.38 -1.69
CA ALA A 64 2.02 10.24 -1.18
C ALA A 64 0.72 10.00 -1.95
N LEU A 65 0.36 8.74 -2.11
CA LEU A 65 -1.02 8.30 -2.32
C LEU A 65 -1.54 7.74 -1.01
N VAL A 66 -2.47 8.43 -0.39
CA VAL A 66 -3.20 7.96 0.80
C VAL A 66 -4.55 7.46 0.31
N TYR A 67 -4.97 6.27 0.70
CA TYR A 67 -6.19 5.69 0.13
C TYR A 67 -6.95 4.80 1.11
N ARG A 68 -8.22 4.57 0.77
CA ARG A 68 -9.15 3.70 1.49
C ARG A 68 -10.14 3.09 0.51
N GLY A 69 -10.42 1.80 0.67
CA GLY A 69 -11.52 1.14 -0.02
C GLY A 69 -12.88 1.50 0.61
N ASP A 70 -13.93 1.55 -0.20
CA ASP A 70 -15.30 1.78 0.27
C ASP A 70 -15.79 0.70 1.23
N ASP A 71 -15.25 -0.52 1.08
CA ASP A 71 -15.44 -1.64 2.01
C ASP A 71 -14.77 -1.45 3.38
N GLY A 72 -14.01 -0.37 3.54
CA GLY A 72 -13.36 -0.02 4.80
C GLY A 72 -11.96 -0.59 4.98
N ILE A 73 -11.40 -1.29 3.99
CA ILE A 73 -10.03 -1.81 4.09
C ILE A 73 -8.98 -0.73 3.86
N ASP A 74 -7.79 -0.96 4.41
CA ASP A 74 -6.61 -0.13 4.26
C ASP A 74 -5.83 -0.40 2.96
N LYS A 75 -6.52 -0.60 1.86
CA LYS A 75 -5.97 -0.92 0.54
C LYS A 75 -6.81 -0.27 -0.55
N LEU A 76 -6.25 -0.14 -1.75
CA LEU A 76 -7.07 -0.05 -2.94
C LEU A 76 -7.79 -1.38 -3.09
N THR A 77 -9.11 -1.33 -3.10
CA THR A 77 -9.94 -2.53 -3.11
C THR A 77 -10.30 -2.99 -4.52
N THR A 78 -10.56 -4.28 -4.66
CA THR A 78 -11.19 -4.86 -5.85
C THR A 78 -12.67 -5.18 -5.65
N THR A 79 -13.21 -4.92 -4.45
CA THR A 79 -14.63 -5.19 -4.14
C THR A 79 -15.55 -4.01 -4.43
N GLY A 80 -15.00 -2.79 -4.41
CA GLY A 80 -15.72 -1.54 -4.56
C GLY A 80 -14.83 -0.45 -5.15
N HIS A 81 -15.23 0.78 -5.00
CA HIS A 81 -14.41 1.93 -5.30
C HIS A 81 -13.34 2.14 -4.22
N SER A 82 -12.34 2.93 -4.55
CA SER A 82 -11.34 3.40 -3.60
C SER A 82 -11.21 4.90 -3.70
N HIS A 83 -11.27 5.57 -2.56
CA HIS A 83 -10.99 6.99 -2.47
C HIS A 83 -9.49 7.22 -2.24
N ILE A 84 -8.89 8.15 -2.99
CA ILE A 84 -7.45 8.41 -2.97
C ILE A 84 -7.19 9.90 -2.77
N TRP A 85 -6.36 10.23 -1.80
CA TRP A 85 -5.79 11.57 -1.58
C TRP A 85 -4.36 11.58 -2.09
N GLU A 86 -4.15 12.19 -3.24
CA GLU A 86 -2.82 12.37 -3.82
C GLU A 86 -2.17 13.62 -3.25
N VAL A 87 -1.04 13.46 -2.60
CA VAL A 87 -0.24 14.55 -2.02
C VAL A 87 1.02 14.72 -2.85
N THR A 88 1.24 15.93 -3.35
CA THR A 88 2.48 16.28 -4.05
C THR A 88 2.75 17.78 -3.94
N ALA A 89 4.00 18.15 -3.65
CA ALA A 89 4.43 19.56 -3.49
C ALA A 89 3.52 20.37 -2.53
N GLY A 90 3.01 19.73 -1.47
CA GLY A 90 2.11 20.33 -0.49
C GLY A 90 0.64 20.50 -0.93
N ALA A 91 0.31 20.20 -2.20
CA ALA A 91 -1.06 20.17 -2.68
C ALA A 91 -1.70 18.80 -2.46
N VAL A 92 -3.04 18.77 -2.35
CA VAL A 92 -3.83 17.54 -2.28
C VAL A 92 -4.83 17.55 -3.44
N GLN A 93 -4.92 16.42 -4.13
CA GLN A 93 -6.00 16.14 -5.08
C GLN A 93 -6.74 14.88 -4.64
N GLU A 94 -8.05 14.90 -4.77
CA GLU A 94 -8.88 13.74 -4.43
C GLU A 94 -9.32 13.04 -5.70
N HIS A 95 -9.29 11.71 -5.66
CA HIS A 95 -9.68 10.84 -6.77
C HIS A 95 -10.56 9.72 -6.25
N ASP A 96 -11.45 9.26 -7.09
CA ASP A 96 -12.22 8.03 -6.90
C ASP A 96 -11.85 7.06 -8.04
N ILE A 97 -11.52 5.82 -7.71
CA ILE A 97 -11.08 4.81 -8.66
C ILE A 97 -11.94 3.55 -8.53
N ASP A 98 -12.56 3.17 -9.63
CA ASP A 98 -13.17 1.87 -9.81
C ASP A 98 -12.13 0.89 -10.40
N PRO A 99 -11.84 -0.26 -9.77
CA PRO A 99 -10.92 -1.25 -10.34
C PRO A 99 -11.36 -1.77 -11.72
N VAL A 100 -12.66 -1.78 -12.01
CA VAL A 100 -13.18 -2.19 -13.32
C VAL A 100 -12.67 -1.28 -14.45
N GLU A 101 -12.49 0.01 -14.20
CA GLU A 101 -11.92 0.96 -15.16
C GLU A 101 -10.43 0.68 -15.49
N LEU A 102 -9.77 -0.11 -14.66
CA LEU A 102 -8.41 -0.58 -14.87
C LEU A 102 -8.35 -2.01 -15.46
N GLY A 103 -9.50 -2.58 -15.79
CA GLY A 103 -9.61 -3.95 -16.31
C GLY A 103 -9.55 -5.03 -15.23
N ILE A 104 -9.68 -4.68 -13.96
CA ILE A 104 -9.70 -5.61 -12.83
C ILE A 104 -11.15 -5.97 -12.51
N PRO A 105 -11.52 -7.26 -12.54
CA PRO A 105 -12.89 -7.67 -12.20
C PRO A 105 -13.19 -7.43 -10.71
N ARG A 106 -14.47 -7.22 -10.40
CA ARG A 106 -14.93 -7.18 -9.00
C ARG A 106 -14.70 -8.53 -8.34
N ALA A 107 -14.19 -8.50 -7.12
CA ALA A 107 -14.06 -9.64 -6.22
C ALA A 107 -15.07 -9.53 -5.07
N ALA A 108 -15.39 -10.63 -4.41
CA ALA A 108 -16.03 -10.59 -3.11
C ALA A 108 -15.00 -10.31 -2.00
N ILE A 109 -15.44 -9.78 -0.88
CA ILE A 109 -14.51 -9.47 0.22
C ILE A 109 -13.85 -10.75 0.75
N GLU A 110 -14.57 -11.86 0.75
CA GLU A 110 -14.12 -13.16 1.17
C GLU A 110 -12.96 -13.70 0.32
N ASP A 111 -12.87 -13.26 -0.94
CA ASP A 111 -11.83 -13.67 -1.89
C ASP A 111 -10.48 -12.99 -1.62
N ILE A 112 -10.46 -11.91 -0.82
CA ILE A 112 -9.26 -11.11 -0.57
C ILE A 112 -8.90 -11.00 0.92
N VAL A 113 -9.67 -11.65 1.79
CA VAL A 113 -9.37 -11.72 3.23
C VAL A 113 -8.12 -12.57 3.44
N GLY A 114 -7.22 -12.07 4.31
CA GLY A 114 -6.07 -12.84 4.75
C GLY A 114 -6.47 -14.00 5.67
N ASP A 115 -5.59 -14.97 5.78
CA ASP A 115 -5.74 -16.17 6.60
C ASP A 115 -4.52 -16.30 7.54
N GLU A 116 -4.30 -17.45 8.11
CA GLU A 116 -3.13 -17.77 8.91
C GLU A 116 -1.81 -17.54 8.13
N PRO A 117 -0.69 -17.25 8.80
CA PRO A 117 0.58 -16.87 8.14
C PRO A 117 1.06 -17.86 7.09
N GLU A 118 0.87 -19.15 7.31
CA GLU A 118 1.29 -20.22 6.39
C GLU A 118 0.50 -20.14 5.08
N ARG A 119 -0.82 -20.00 5.17
CA ARG A 119 -1.71 -19.85 4.00
C ARG A 119 -1.45 -18.56 3.24
N ASN A 120 -1.22 -17.46 3.96
CA ASN A 120 -0.85 -16.20 3.33
C ASN A 120 0.49 -16.31 2.58
N ALA A 121 1.46 -17.04 3.11
CA ALA A 121 2.72 -17.30 2.44
C ALA A 121 2.55 -18.15 1.19
N GLU A 122 1.66 -19.15 1.22
CA GLU A 122 1.31 -19.97 0.06
C GLU A 122 0.65 -19.11 -1.03
N ALA A 123 -0.34 -18.28 -0.67
CA ALA A 123 -1.02 -17.38 -1.59
C ALA A 123 -0.05 -16.40 -2.26
N ILE A 124 0.88 -15.82 -1.50
CA ILE A 124 1.90 -14.92 -2.05
C ILE A 124 2.79 -15.68 -3.05
N ARG A 125 3.26 -16.90 -2.72
CA ARG A 125 4.07 -17.69 -3.63
C ARG A 125 3.32 -18.07 -4.91
N ALA A 126 2.03 -18.42 -4.80
CA ALA A 126 1.17 -18.74 -5.94
C ALA A 126 1.03 -17.51 -6.86
N VAL A 127 0.76 -16.33 -6.32
CA VAL A 127 0.71 -15.07 -7.07
C VAL A 127 2.04 -14.80 -7.78
N LEU A 128 3.16 -14.94 -7.08
CA LEU A 128 4.49 -14.70 -7.65
C LEU A 128 4.91 -15.77 -8.66
N ALA A 129 4.29 -16.96 -8.62
CA ALA A 129 4.41 -18.01 -9.65
C ALA A 129 3.50 -17.77 -10.86
N GLY A 130 2.72 -16.68 -10.87
CA GLY A 130 1.86 -16.30 -12.00
C GLY A 130 0.40 -16.72 -11.87
N GLU A 131 -0.03 -17.30 -10.73
CA GLU A 131 -1.43 -17.65 -10.51
C GLU A 131 -2.31 -16.41 -10.63
N ARG A 132 -3.44 -16.53 -11.35
CA ARG A 132 -4.41 -15.44 -11.54
C ARG A 132 -5.53 -15.56 -10.52
N GLY A 133 -6.19 -14.44 -10.24
CA GLY A 133 -7.34 -14.37 -9.36
C GLY A 133 -7.30 -13.19 -8.39
N PRO A 134 -8.28 -13.09 -7.49
CA PRO A 134 -8.49 -11.92 -6.64
C PRO A 134 -7.29 -11.50 -5.80
N HIS A 135 -6.53 -12.44 -5.24
CA HIS A 135 -5.31 -12.14 -4.49
C HIS A 135 -4.25 -11.44 -5.35
N ARG A 136 -4.05 -11.93 -6.60
CA ARG A 136 -3.13 -11.29 -7.53
C ARG A 136 -3.61 -9.90 -7.90
N ASP A 137 -4.88 -9.73 -8.19
CA ASP A 137 -5.46 -8.48 -8.63
C ASP A 137 -5.30 -7.37 -7.58
N VAL A 138 -5.64 -7.66 -6.32
CA VAL A 138 -5.47 -6.69 -5.23
C VAL A 138 -3.99 -6.36 -4.95
N ILE A 139 -3.09 -7.34 -5.05
CA ILE A 139 -1.66 -7.13 -4.87
C ILE A 139 -1.10 -6.24 -5.99
N LEU A 140 -1.44 -6.52 -7.24
CA LEU A 140 -0.99 -5.75 -8.40
C LEU A 140 -1.52 -4.32 -8.37
N LEU A 141 -2.80 -4.12 -8.01
CA LEU A 141 -3.42 -2.80 -7.88
C LEU A 141 -2.69 -1.94 -6.83
N ASN A 142 -2.42 -2.50 -5.66
CA ASN A 142 -1.71 -1.77 -4.60
C ASN A 142 -0.22 -1.58 -4.92
N THR A 143 0.40 -2.50 -5.66
CA THR A 143 1.74 -2.31 -6.21
C THR A 143 1.77 -1.16 -7.21
N ALA A 144 0.76 -1.06 -8.08
CA ALA A 144 0.63 0.03 -9.03
C ALA A 144 0.50 1.39 -8.33
N ALA A 145 -0.21 1.47 -7.19
CA ALA A 145 -0.27 2.69 -6.39
C ALA A 145 1.12 3.10 -5.85
N GLY A 146 1.89 2.13 -5.34
CA GLY A 146 3.27 2.39 -4.89
C GLY A 146 4.17 2.91 -6.01
N LEU A 147 4.08 2.29 -7.19
CA LEU A 147 4.83 2.71 -8.37
C LEU A 147 4.37 4.08 -8.88
N ALA A 148 3.07 4.36 -8.86
CA ALA A 148 2.53 5.67 -9.27
C ALA A 148 2.99 6.80 -8.35
N ALA A 149 3.01 6.56 -7.03
CA ALA A 149 3.56 7.51 -6.07
C ALA A 149 5.06 7.77 -6.31
N TYR A 150 5.83 6.71 -6.59
CA TYR A 150 7.26 6.81 -6.89
C TYR A 150 7.52 7.58 -8.18
N GLU A 151 6.78 7.30 -9.27
CA GLU A 151 6.94 8.03 -10.54
C GLU A 151 6.51 9.50 -10.40
N LEU A 152 5.46 9.79 -9.64
CA LEU A 152 5.02 11.16 -9.35
C LEU A 152 6.10 11.95 -8.59
N TRP A 153 6.81 11.31 -7.65
CA TRP A 153 7.94 11.94 -6.98
C TRP A 153 9.09 12.23 -7.94
N ARG A 154 9.43 11.28 -8.82
CA ARG A 154 10.51 11.43 -9.80
C ARG A 154 10.19 12.42 -10.90
N ARG A 155 8.92 12.54 -11.26
CA ARG A 155 8.41 13.35 -12.36
C ARG A 155 7.14 14.07 -11.90
N PRO A 156 7.28 15.20 -11.20
CA PRO A 156 6.15 15.93 -10.64
C PRO A 156 5.11 16.41 -11.69
N GLU A 157 5.51 16.50 -12.94
CA GLU A 157 4.61 16.79 -14.09
C GLU A 157 3.58 15.68 -14.33
N GLU A 158 3.81 14.47 -13.86
CA GLU A 158 2.84 13.37 -13.92
C GLU A 158 1.51 13.70 -13.22
N ARG A 159 1.50 14.68 -12.31
CA ARG A 159 0.26 15.18 -11.66
C ARG A 159 -0.78 15.70 -12.65
N PHE A 160 -0.37 16.07 -13.87
CA PHE A 160 -1.28 16.54 -14.92
C PHE A 160 -1.84 15.39 -15.77
N VAL A 161 -1.33 14.18 -15.61
CA VAL A 161 -1.88 12.97 -16.22
C VAL A 161 -2.93 12.39 -15.26
N PRO A 162 -4.14 12.04 -15.73
CA PRO A 162 -5.17 11.44 -14.89
C PRO A 162 -4.63 10.25 -14.08
N LEU A 163 -4.93 10.19 -12.78
CA LEU A 163 -4.43 9.13 -11.90
C LEU A 163 -4.77 7.73 -12.43
N ARG A 164 -5.96 7.55 -13.00
CA ARG A 164 -6.37 6.30 -13.62
C ARG A 164 -5.39 5.82 -14.70
N GLU A 165 -4.94 6.71 -15.57
CA GLU A 165 -4.00 6.38 -16.65
C GLU A 165 -2.62 6.01 -16.08
N ARG A 166 -2.17 6.74 -15.05
CA ARG A 166 -0.93 6.44 -14.32
C ARG A 166 -1.03 5.07 -13.65
N LEU A 167 -2.12 4.77 -12.96
CA LEU A 167 -2.36 3.47 -12.34
C LEU A 167 -2.38 2.35 -13.37
N ALA A 168 -3.11 2.51 -14.49
CA ALA A 168 -3.14 1.52 -15.55
C ALA A 168 -1.75 1.22 -16.14
N THR A 169 -0.91 2.23 -16.26
CA THR A 169 0.47 2.09 -16.74
C THR A 169 1.32 1.29 -15.74
N GLN A 170 1.21 1.61 -14.46
CA GLN A 170 1.98 0.93 -13.42
C GLN A 170 1.45 -0.48 -13.13
N LEU A 171 0.16 -0.72 -13.33
CA LEU A 171 -0.44 -2.06 -13.24
C LEU A 171 0.19 -3.01 -14.27
N ARG A 172 0.24 -2.61 -15.55
CA ARG A 172 0.91 -3.40 -16.59
C ARG A 172 2.39 -3.66 -16.28
N ARG A 173 3.07 -2.69 -15.69
CA ARG A 173 4.47 -2.85 -15.26
C ARG A 173 4.59 -3.88 -14.14
N ALA A 174 3.71 -3.84 -13.13
CA ALA A 174 3.69 -4.79 -12.03
C ALA A 174 3.37 -6.21 -12.53
N GLU A 175 2.40 -6.35 -13.45
CA GLU A 175 2.08 -7.61 -14.11
C GLU A 175 3.32 -8.21 -14.80
N GLY A 176 3.99 -7.41 -15.61
CA GLY A 176 5.20 -7.87 -16.33
C GLY A 176 6.32 -8.34 -15.39
N VAL A 177 6.49 -7.70 -14.23
CA VAL A 177 7.49 -8.11 -13.23
C VAL A 177 7.12 -9.45 -12.58
N VAL A 178 5.85 -9.67 -12.29
CA VAL A 178 5.37 -10.96 -11.74
C VAL A 178 5.48 -12.06 -12.80
N ASP A 179 4.96 -11.82 -14.01
CA ASP A 179 4.91 -12.81 -15.08
C ASP A 179 6.29 -13.20 -15.60
N SER A 180 7.30 -12.34 -15.46
CA SER A 180 8.70 -12.66 -15.78
C SER A 180 9.44 -13.47 -14.71
N GLY A 181 8.82 -13.70 -13.54
CA GLY A 181 9.44 -14.38 -12.40
C GLY A 181 10.44 -13.52 -11.60
N LEU A 182 10.67 -12.26 -11.99
CA LEU A 182 11.61 -11.37 -11.30
C LEU A 182 11.20 -11.10 -9.85
N ALA A 183 9.90 -11.01 -9.57
CA ALA A 183 9.39 -10.80 -8.22
C ALA A 183 9.64 -12.03 -7.34
N ALA A 184 9.41 -13.25 -7.85
CA ALA A 184 9.72 -14.50 -7.15
C ALA A 184 11.21 -14.60 -6.83
N ALA A 185 12.08 -14.37 -7.82
CA ALA A 185 13.52 -14.39 -7.63
C ALA A 185 13.99 -13.37 -6.58
N ARG A 186 13.35 -12.21 -6.51
CA ARG A 186 13.65 -11.18 -5.49
C ARG A 186 13.26 -11.64 -4.08
N LEU A 187 12.10 -12.31 -3.93
CA LEU A 187 11.66 -12.86 -2.64
C LEU A 187 12.67 -13.91 -2.15
N GLU A 188 13.10 -14.83 -3.00
CA GLU A 188 14.10 -15.85 -2.64
C GLU A 188 15.44 -15.23 -2.23
N ALA A 189 15.91 -14.24 -2.99
CA ALA A 189 17.14 -13.52 -2.65
C ALA A 189 17.05 -12.80 -1.30
N TRP A 190 15.89 -12.21 -1.01
CA TRP A 190 15.65 -11.55 0.27
C TRP A 190 15.58 -12.55 1.43
N ALA A 191 14.83 -13.64 1.26
CA ALA A 191 14.77 -14.72 2.25
C ALA A 191 16.16 -15.26 2.59
N ALA A 192 16.98 -15.55 1.55
CA ALA A 192 18.35 -16.01 1.72
C ALA A 192 19.26 -14.99 2.43
N ALA A 193 19.07 -13.71 2.21
CA ALA A 193 19.84 -12.65 2.88
C ALA A 193 19.52 -12.55 4.38
N THR A 194 18.25 -12.75 4.77
CA THR A 194 17.83 -12.70 6.17
C THR A 194 18.26 -13.89 7.02
N GLN A 195 18.67 -14.99 6.38
CA GLN A 195 19.20 -16.17 7.07
C GLN A 195 20.72 -16.08 7.37
N ARG A 196 21.40 -15.08 6.81
CA ARG A 196 22.85 -14.89 6.94
C ARG A 196 23.25 -13.83 8.00
N SER A 197 22.28 -13.25 8.69
CA SER A 197 22.50 -12.21 9.71
C SER A 197 22.41 -12.74 11.13
#